data_510015d50b425dbfeacf1c510999bfee
#
_entry.id   510015d50b425dbfeacf1c510999bfee
#
_cell.length_a   1.000
_cell.length_b   1.000
_cell.length_c   1.000
_cell.angle_alpha   90.00
_cell.angle_beta   90.00
_cell.angle_gamma   90.00
#
_symmetry.space_group_name_H-M   'P 1'
#
loop_
_entity.id
_entity.type
_entity.pdbx_description
1 polymer ?
#
loop_
_entity_poly.entity_id
_entity_poly.type
_entity_poly.pdbx_seq_one_letter_code
_entity_poly.pdbx_strand_id
1 'polypeptide(L)'
;MNDRATVTHLLQRLTAHLRVVYPDHDCEMLAERIVNLFWPDTSQMIKRRKIADKHLWDESDIVLITYGGSVRSKKERPLRTLHRFLKAHIGQTIGAVHILPFFPYSCDDGFGVIDYLEVDENLGEWSDIESIAEDYRLMADLVINHGSSKSKWFQQFLSDEAPGKDYYFTADPATDLGQVVRPRSHPLLTPFRTASGDRYVWSTFSTDQLDFDFSNPEVLIEFVKILAAYIDHGVRIFRLDAIAFLWKKIGTPSINLDETHEIIRLLRTLFDHHVETLIIITETNIPNHENLTYFGNQNEAHVIYNFSLPPLLTHALLTGNALYLKRLTRSNPPALAGCTYLNFTASHDGIGLRPTEGALPQGEVDQMLAAIQTFGGRVSMRRGPGGIEKPYEMNISYFEAMQGTLDGPDEYQVDRFMAAMAIMLALEGIPAIYIHSLLATANGYEEVNLTGHNRSINRRQLDYDRISEQLADASTVEAE
;
A
#
# COMPACT_ATOMS: atom_id res chain seq x y z
N MET A 1 -21.67 31.40 11.85
CA MET A 1 -22.95 30.64 11.84
C MET A 1 -22.89 29.34 11.02
N ASN A 2 -21.84 29.10 10.21
CA ASN A 2 -21.71 27.88 9.37
C ASN A 2 -21.19 26.65 10.13
N ASP A 3 -20.46 26.82 11.23
CA ASP A 3 -19.73 25.73 11.88
C ASP A 3 -20.63 24.69 12.56
N ARG A 4 -21.63 25.13 13.33
CA ARG A 4 -22.52 24.18 14.03
C ARG A 4 -23.33 23.27 13.09
N ALA A 5 -23.85 23.79 11.99
CA ALA A 5 -24.60 23.00 11.02
C ALA A 5 -23.71 21.97 10.31
N THR A 6 -22.46 22.35 10.00
CA THR A 6 -21.46 21.46 9.40
C THR A 6 -21.09 20.32 10.37
N VAL A 7 -20.77 20.64 11.62
CA VAL A 7 -20.47 19.66 12.67
C VAL A 7 -21.64 18.69 12.89
N THR A 8 -22.87 19.23 13.01
CA THR A 8 -24.07 18.39 13.21
C THR A 8 -24.28 17.42 12.04
N HIS A 9 -24.13 17.90 10.80
CA HIS A 9 -24.25 17.03 9.63
C HIS A 9 -23.16 15.95 9.57
N LEU A 10 -21.92 16.32 9.90
CA LEU A 10 -20.81 15.36 9.96
C LEU A 10 -21.06 14.29 11.03
N LEU A 11 -21.45 14.69 12.25
CA LEU A 11 -21.79 13.75 13.31
C LEU A 11 -22.89 12.77 12.89
N GLN A 12 -23.96 13.26 12.25
CA GLN A 12 -25.04 12.40 11.75
C GLN A 12 -24.53 11.36 10.74
N ARG A 13 -23.63 11.75 9.83
CA ARG A 13 -23.04 10.84 8.85
C ARG A 13 -22.15 9.80 9.51
N LEU A 14 -21.24 10.23 10.41
CA LEU A 14 -20.36 9.32 11.12
C LEU A 14 -21.15 8.34 11.98
N THR A 15 -22.17 8.81 12.71
CA THR A 15 -23.07 7.94 13.48
C THR A 15 -23.75 6.91 12.58
N ALA A 16 -24.17 7.29 11.35
CA ALA A 16 -24.78 6.35 10.43
C ALA A 16 -23.79 5.23 10.00
N HIS A 17 -22.55 5.58 9.68
CA HIS A 17 -21.50 4.60 9.39
C HIS A 17 -21.20 3.69 10.58
N LEU A 18 -21.04 4.28 11.78
CA LEU A 18 -20.75 3.55 13.01
C LEU A 18 -21.86 2.56 13.39
N ARG A 19 -23.13 2.91 13.18
CA ARG A 19 -24.26 2.01 13.44
C ARG A 19 -24.24 0.75 12.56
N VAL A 20 -23.69 0.82 11.36
CA VAL A 20 -23.52 -0.35 10.50
C VAL A 20 -22.41 -1.26 11.03
N VAL A 21 -21.29 -0.66 11.47
CA VAL A 21 -20.10 -1.42 11.91
C VAL A 21 -20.22 -1.86 13.39
N TYR A 22 -20.75 -1.01 14.26
CA TYR A 22 -20.82 -1.20 15.71
C TYR A 22 -22.25 -1.03 16.26
N PRO A 23 -23.22 -1.86 15.82
CA PRO A 23 -24.64 -1.68 16.16
C PRO A 23 -24.93 -1.73 17.67
N ASP A 24 -24.10 -2.41 18.43
CA ASP A 24 -24.27 -2.61 19.88
C ASP A 24 -23.56 -1.55 20.76
N HIS A 25 -22.95 -0.52 20.12
CA HIS A 25 -22.21 0.54 20.83
C HIS A 25 -22.94 1.88 20.78
N ASP A 26 -22.54 2.81 21.66
CA ASP A 26 -22.99 4.20 21.61
C ASP A 26 -22.30 4.94 20.44
N CYS A 27 -22.92 4.86 19.26
CA CYS A 27 -22.38 5.41 18.02
C CYS A 27 -22.34 6.94 18.00
N GLU A 28 -23.22 7.62 18.74
CA GLU A 28 -23.21 9.07 18.90
C GLU A 28 -21.95 9.51 19.67
N MET A 29 -21.67 8.88 20.80
CA MET A 29 -20.48 9.14 21.60
C MET A 29 -19.19 8.80 20.81
N LEU A 30 -19.17 7.70 20.06
CA LEU A 30 -18.04 7.36 19.21
C LEU A 30 -17.81 8.39 18.11
N ALA A 31 -18.88 8.88 17.46
CA ALA A 31 -18.78 9.93 16.45
C ALA A 31 -18.22 11.23 17.02
N GLU A 32 -18.67 11.65 18.20
CA GLU A 32 -18.14 12.83 18.88
C GLU A 32 -16.67 12.67 19.25
N ARG A 33 -16.25 11.49 19.73
CA ARG A 33 -14.84 11.19 20.00
C ARG A 33 -13.98 11.28 18.74
N ILE A 34 -14.43 10.70 17.64
CA ILE A 34 -13.75 10.74 16.36
C ILE A 34 -13.57 12.19 15.88
N VAL A 35 -14.63 13.00 15.92
CA VAL A 35 -14.56 14.41 15.49
C VAL A 35 -13.58 15.20 16.35
N ASN A 36 -13.63 15.04 17.66
CA ASN A 36 -12.74 15.76 18.59
C ASN A 36 -11.27 15.34 18.46
N LEU A 37 -11.00 14.10 18.07
CA LEU A 37 -9.64 13.60 17.85
C LEU A 37 -9.10 14.04 16.48
N PHE A 38 -9.94 13.99 15.46
CA PHE A 38 -9.52 14.30 14.09
C PHE A 38 -9.39 15.82 13.85
N TRP A 39 -10.18 16.63 14.56
CA TRP A 39 -10.12 18.09 14.53
C TRP A 39 -10.08 18.66 15.95
N PRO A 40 -8.90 18.66 16.61
CA PRO A 40 -8.74 19.39 17.87
C PRO A 40 -9.06 20.89 17.70
N ASP A 41 -8.79 21.43 16.49
CA ASP A 41 -9.20 22.77 16.07
C ASP A 41 -10.24 22.67 14.94
N THR A 42 -11.46 23.09 15.21
CA THR A 42 -12.57 23.09 14.25
C THR A 42 -12.38 24.07 13.09
N SER A 43 -11.39 24.96 13.15
CA SER A 43 -11.05 25.85 12.00
C SER A 43 -10.58 25.08 10.77
N GLN A 44 -10.07 23.87 10.95
CA GLN A 44 -9.67 22.98 9.86
C GLN A 44 -10.84 22.22 9.22
N MET A 45 -12.04 22.37 9.76
CA MET A 45 -13.25 21.79 9.19
C MET A 45 -13.86 22.68 8.12
N ILE A 46 -14.24 22.06 7.01
CA ILE A 46 -15.02 22.74 5.97
C ILE A 46 -16.32 22.00 5.71
N LYS A 47 -17.27 22.73 5.11
CA LYS A 47 -18.45 22.13 4.53
C LYS A 47 -18.00 21.09 3.49
N ARG A 48 -18.59 19.88 3.51
CA ARG A 48 -18.25 18.81 2.55
C ARG A 48 -18.09 19.38 1.15
N ARG A 49 -16.94 19.16 0.54
CA ARG A 49 -16.68 19.54 -0.85
C ARG A 49 -17.66 18.83 -1.76
N LYS A 50 -18.26 19.53 -2.67
CA LYS A 50 -19.01 18.89 -3.77
C LYS A 50 -17.99 18.21 -4.70
N ILE A 51 -18.32 17.02 -5.17
CA ILE A 51 -17.43 16.25 -6.07
C ILE A 51 -17.09 17.08 -7.32
N ALA A 52 -18.05 17.86 -7.85
CA ALA A 52 -17.85 18.73 -9.01
C ALA A 52 -16.89 19.92 -8.78
N ASP A 53 -16.61 20.29 -7.53
CA ASP A 53 -15.74 21.41 -7.18
C ASP A 53 -14.30 20.96 -6.86
N LYS A 54 -13.97 19.68 -7.08
CA LYS A 54 -12.71 19.07 -6.65
C LYS A 54 -11.74 18.95 -7.81
N HIS A 55 -10.71 19.78 -7.80
CA HIS A 55 -9.43 19.43 -8.40
C HIS A 55 -8.63 18.63 -7.34
N LEU A 56 -8.79 17.30 -7.29
CA LEU A 56 -8.11 16.43 -6.35
C LEU A 56 -6.69 16.09 -6.80
N TRP A 57 -6.50 16.06 -8.10
CA TRP A 57 -5.24 15.83 -8.81
C TRP A 57 -5.27 16.53 -10.17
N ASP A 58 -4.10 16.77 -10.74
CA ASP A 58 -3.87 17.30 -12.07
C ASP A 58 -2.66 16.61 -12.73
N GLU A 59 -2.15 17.14 -13.83
CA GLU A 59 -1.03 16.61 -14.60
C GLU A 59 0.31 16.59 -13.83
N SER A 60 0.43 17.31 -12.71
CA SER A 60 1.61 17.29 -11.84
C SER A 60 1.61 16.15 -10.85
N ASP A 61 0.48 15.48 -10.65
CA ASP A 61 0.33 14.38 -9.69
C ASP A 61 0.93 13.06 -10.23
N ILE A 62 2.25 13.06 -10.47
CA ILE A 62 3.04 11.84 -10.67
C ILE A 62 3.61 11.44 -9.32
N VAL A 63 3.50 10.17 -8.94
CA VAL A 63 3.96 9.65 -7.65
C VAL A 63 5.29 8.92 -7.81
N LEU A 64 6.32 9.32 -7.07
CA LEU A 64 7.52 8.51 -6.87
C LEU A 64 7.35 7.60 -5.66
N ILE A 65 7.41 6.29 -5.83
CA ILE A 65 7.40 5.31 -4.75
C ILE A 65 8.84 5.02 -4.32
N THR A 66 9.16 5.18 -3.02
CA THR A 66 10.51 4.96 -2.51
C THR A 66 10.49 4.59 -1.03
N TYR A 67 11.50 3.86 -0.57
CA TYR A 67 11.81 3.80 0.86
C TYR A 67 12.58 5.05 1.29
N GLY A 68 12.44 5.44 2.55
CA GLY A 68 13.23 6.52 3.14
C GLY A 68 14.74 6.28 3.08
N GLY A 69 15.15 5.01 2.99
CA GLY A 69 16.53 4.56 2.89
C GLY A 69 16.97 4.08 1.51
N SER A 70 16.19 4.30 0.43
CA SER A 70 16.56 3.85 -0.92
C SER A 70 17.84 4.51 -1.44
N VAL A 71 18.03 5.80 -1.12
CA VAL A 71 19.26 6.52 -1.45
C VAL A 71 19.98 6.90 -0.15
N ARG A 72 21.24 6.54 -0.04
CA ARG A 72 22.03 6.72 1.19
C ARG A 72 23.34 7.47 0.92
N SER A 73 23.76 8.23 1.94
CA SER A 73 25.08 8.84 2.02
C SER A 73 25.68 8.57 3.40
N LYS A 74 27.00 8.42 3.48
CA LYS A 74 27.69 8.30 4.78
C LYS A 74 27.74 9.63 5.57
N LYS A 75 27.32 10.74 4.95
CA LYS A 75 27.48 12.11 5.49
C LYS A 75 26.25 12.59 6.26
N GLU A 76 25.09 11.95 6.07
CA GLU A 76 23.81 12.41 6.64
C GLU A 76 22.81 11.27 6.80
N ARG A 77 21.70 11.52 7.51
CA ARG A 77 20.61 10.56 7.67
C ARG A 77 19.92 10.27 6.34
N PRO A 78 19.40 9.05 6.12
CA PRO A 78 18.81 8.63 4.86
C PRO A 78 17.70 9.55 4.34
N LEU A 79 16.75 9.99 5.18
CA LEU A 79 15.66 10.89 4.76
C LEU A 79 16.19 12.23 4.23
N ARG A 80 17.26 12.78 4.82
CA ARG A 80 17.92 14.00 4.31
C ARG A 80 18.60 13.75 2.97
N THR A 81 19.25 12.59 2.84
CA THR A 81 19.85 12.18 1.56
C THR A 81 18.80 12.02 0.49
N LEU A 82 17.66 11.37 0.81
CA LEU A 82 16.52 11.23 -0.10
C LEU A 82 16.00 12.60 -0.53
N HIS A 83 15.75 13.51 0.42
CA HIS A 83 15.27 14.86 0.11
C HIS A 83 16.23 15.61 -0.82
N ARG A 84 17.53 15.55 -0.54
CA ARG A 84 18.57 16.14 -1.39
C ARG A 84 18.59 15.54 -2.80
N PHE A 85 18.44 14.21 -2.90
CA PHE A 85 18.33 13.50 -4.19
C PHE A 85 17.10 13.97 -4.98
N LEU A 86 15.94 14.03 -4.33
CA LEU A 86 14.71 14.51 -4.95
C LEU A 86 14.88 15.93 -5.51
N LYS A 87 15.45 16.85 -4.74
CA LYS A 87 15.67 18.23 -5.19
C LYS A 87 16.69 18.34 -6.32
N ALA A 88 17.74 17.55 -6.28
CA ALA A 88 18.84 17.64 -7.26
C ALA A 88 18.50 17.00 -8.62
N HIS A 89 17.78 15.87 -8.61
CA HIS A 89 17.60 15.04 -9.80
C HIS A 89 16.16 14.94 -10.28
N ILE A 90 15.16 15.15 -9.41
CA ILE A 90 13.74 15.04 -9.75
C ILE A 90 13.10 16.42 -9.95
N GLY A 91 13.40 17.36 -9.04
CA GLY A 91 12.85 18.71 -9.09
C GLY A 91 11.33 18.72 -9.05
N GLN A 92 10.70 19.45 -9.97
CA GLN A 92 9.24 19.59 -10.08
C GLN A 92 8.63 18.62 -11.12
N THR A 93 9.40 17.68 -11.68
CA THR A 93 8.90 16.71 -12.66
C THR A 93 7.91 15.72 -12.03
N ILE A 94 8.10 15.41 -10.76
CA ILE A 94 7.23 14.56 -9.94
C ILE A 94 6.63 15.41 -8.84
N GLY A 95 5.29 15.42 -8.72
CA GLY A 95 4.58 16.26 -7.76
C GLY A 95 4.32 15.59 -6.41
N ALA A 96 4.38 14.26 -6.34
CA ALA A 96 4.09 13.52 -5.12
C ALA A 96 5.16 12.46 -4.81
N VAL A 97 5.45 12.25 -3.53
CA VAL A 97 6.40 11.23 -3.07
C VAL A 97 5.71 10.30 -2.08
N HIS A 98 5.68 9.01 -2.42
CA HIS A 98 5.27 7.95 -1.52
C HIS A 98 6.50 7.43 -0.78
N ILE A 99 6.64 7.79 0.49
CA ILE A 99 7.64 7.18 1.36
C ILE A 99 6.99 5.96 2.01
N LEU A 100 7.46 4.76 1.61
CA LEU A 100 7.05 3.48 2.19
C LEU A 100 7.33 3.47 3.69
N PRO A 101 6.71 2.59 4.50
CA PRO A 101 6.67 2.73 5.94
C PRO A 101 8.04 3.09 6.53
N PHE A 102 8.11 4.25 7.15
CA PHE A 102 9.32 4.85 7.71
C PHE A 102 9.34 4.83 9.25
N PHE A 103 8.48 4.03 9.83
CA PHE A 103 8.30 3.83 11.26
C PHE A 103 9.25 2.77 11.80
N PRO A 104 9.51 2.70 13.12
CA PRO A 104 10.15 1.55 13.74
C PRO A 104 9.41 0.26 13.40
N TYR A 105 10.12 -0.76 12.95
CA TYR A 105 9.52 -2.00 12.46
C TYR A 105 10.32 -3.25 12.89
N SER A 106 9.72 -4.41 12.74
CA SER A 106 10.37 -5.70 13.07
C SER A 106 10.52 -6.63 11.88
N CYS A 107 9.73 -6.44 10.82
CA CYS A 107 9.76 -7.31 9.65
C CYS A 107 9.21 -6.61 8.39
N ASP A 108 9.40 -7.24 7.23
CA ASP A 108 8.91 -6.85 5.89
C ASP A 108 9.21 -5.38 5.54
N ASP A 109 10.46 -4.95 5.85
CA ASP A 109 11.01 -3.63 5.48
C ASP A 109 10.06 -2.45 5.80
N GLY A 110 9.43 -2.47 6.99
CA GLY A 110 8.57 -1.40 7.48
C GLY A 110 7.11 -1.83 7.72
N PHE A 111 6.62 -2.90 7.09
CA PHE A 111 5.21 -3.32 7.22
C PHE A 111 4.88 -4.09 8.50
N GLY A 112 5.85 -4.47 9.31
CA GLY A 112 5.65 -4.92 10.68
C GLY A 112 5.85 -3.78 11.67
N VAL A 113 4.94 -2.80 11.73
CA VAL A 113 5.08 -1.54 12.48
C VAL A 113 5.12 -1.79 13.98
N ILE A 114 6.16 -1.26 14.65
CA ILE A 114 6.30 -1.29 16.12
C ILE A 114 5.64 -0.07 16.75
N ASP A 115 5.88 1.12 16.20
CA ASP A 115 5.28 2.37 16.65
C ASP A 115 4.88 3.23 15.45
N TYR A 116 3.61 3.64 15.38
CA TYR A 116 3.06 4.43 14.29
C TYR A 116 3.34 5.93 14.41
N LEU A 117 3.76 6.40 15.57
CA LEU A 117 3.94 7.83 15.88
C LEU A 117 5.40 8.26 15.92
N GLU A 118 6.33 7.33 15.73
CA GLU A 118 7.76 7.60 15.67
C GLU A 118 8.32 7.33 14.27
N VAL A 119 9.33 8.06 13.87
CA VAL A 119 10.14 7.75 12.69
C VAL A 119 11.30 6.85 13.11
N ASP A 120 11.62 5.84 12.31
CA ASP A 120 12.78 4.97 12.58
C ASP A 120 14.06 5.82 12.69
N GLU A 121 14.74 5.74 13.85
CA GLU A 121 15.95 6.51 14.17
C GLU A 121 17.08 6.33 13.13
N ASN A 122 17.09 5.18 12.44
CA ASN A 122 18.05 4.88 11.38
C ASN A 122 17.72 5.58 10.05
N LEU A 123 16.51 6.10 9.89
CA LEU A 123 16.08 6.86 8.72
C LEU A 123 16.15 8.37 8.96
N GLY A 124 15.67 8.85 10.10
CA GLY A 124 15.59 10.27 10.39
C GLY A 124 14.66 10.61 11.54
N GLU A 125 13.94 11.70 11.40
CA GLU A 125 12.96 12.20 12.35
C GLU A 125 11.78 12.89 11.62
N TRP A 126 10.70 13.23 12.31
CA TRP A 126 9.53 13.87 11.69
C TRP A 126 9.86 15.16 10.95
N SER A 127 10.80 15.97 11.46
CA SER A 127 11.24 17.19 10.76
C SER A 127 11.88 16.92 9.39
N ASP A 128 12.47 15.74 9.18
CA ASP A 128 12.99 15.33 7.87
C ASP A 128 11.85 14.97 6.92
N ILE A 129 10.77 14.32 7.42
CA ILE A 129 9.53 14.04 6.68
C ILE A 129 8.80 15.33 6.32
N GLU A 130 8.64 16.25 7.29
CA GLU A 130 7.99 17.55 7.09
C GLU A 130 8.74 18.38 6.02
N SER A 131 10.06 18.33 6.02
CA SER A 131 10.88 19.01 4.99
C SER A 131 10.62 18.47 3.58
N ILE A 132 10.36 17.16 3.42
CA ILE A 132 9.94 16.58 2.14
C ILE A 132 8.51 17.03 1.79
N ALA A 133 7.62 17.09 2.79
CA ALA A 133 6.23 17.52 2.60
C ALA A 133 6.08 19.00 2.21
N GLU A 134 7.08 19.86 2.49
CA GLU A 134 7.13 21.25 2.03
C GLU A 134 7.34 21.36 0.51
N ASP A 135 8.10 20.43 -0.09
CA ASP A 135 8.46 20.47 -1.51
C ASP A 135 7.57 19.54 -2.38
N TYR A 136 7.00 18.46 -1.80
CA TYR A 136 6.24 17.44 -2.51
C TYR A 136 4.96 17.09 -1.76
N ARG A 137 3.92 16.69 -2.50
CA ARG A 137 2.73 16.11 -1.88
C ARG A 137 3.06 14.75 -1.29
N LEU A 138 3.05 14.66 0.03
CA LEU A 138 3.51 13.46 0.74
C LEU A 138 2.43 12.38 0.77
N MET A 139 2.81 11.18 0.36
CA MET A 139 2.02 9.95 0.52
C MET A 139 2.69 9.03 1.54
N ALA A 140 1.91 8.49 2.46
CA ALA A 140 2.36 7.51 3.46
C ALA A 140 1.43 6.31 3.55
N ASP A 141 1.98 5.18 4.01
CA ASP A 141 1.21 3.99 4.33
C ASP A 141 0.51 4.12 5.68
N LEU A 142 -0.76 3.77 5.71
CA LEU A 142 -1.46 3.41 6.92
C LEU A 142 -1.54 1.89 6.97
N VAL A 143 -0.61 1.25 7.69
CA VAL A 143 -0.58 -0.21 7.89
C VAL A 143 -1.67 -0.56 8.90
N ILE A 144 -2.91 -0.53 8.42
CA ILE A 144 -4.10 -0.56 9.29
C ILE A 144 -4.54 -1.98 9.67
N ASN A 145 -4.20 -2.98 8.86
CA ASN A 145 -4.67 -4.36 9.08
C ASN A 145 -3.95 -5.08 10.22
N HIS A 146 -2.67 -4.80 10.45
CA HIS A 146 -1.81 -5.55 11.37
C HIS A 146 -0.71 -4.68 11.96
N GLY A 147 -0.07 -5.18 13.03
CA GLY A 147 1.10 -4.57 13.66
C GLY A 147 2.10 -5.61 14.11
N SER A 148 3.29 -5.15 14.52
CA SER A 148 4.38 -5.99 14.99
C SER A 148 4.08 -6.66 16.34
N SER A 149 4.57 -7.89 16.51
CA SER A 149 4.63 -8.56 17.82
C SER A 149 5.49 -7.81 18.86
N LYS A 150 6.32 -6.87 18.41
CA LYS A 150 7.16 -6.01 19.27
C LYS A 150 6.52 -4.69 19.63
N SER A 151 5.33 -4.38 19.08
CA SER A 151 4.61 -3.15 19.40
C SER A 151 4.21 -3.08 20.87
N LYS A 152 4.09 -1.87 21.42
CA LYS A 152 3.60 -1.65 22.79
C LYS A 152 2.24 -2.29 23.00
N TRP A 153 1.34 -2.18 22.03
CA TRP A 153 0.01 -2.79 22.11
C TRP A 153 0.08 -4.31 22.20
N PHE A 154 0.99 -4.96 21.47
CA PHE A 154 1.13 -6.40 21.56
C PHE A 154 1.79 -6.85 22.88
N GLN A 155 2.74 -6.08 23.43
CA GLN A 155 3.29 -6.37 24.76
C GLN A 155 2.21 -6.26 25.83
N GLN A 156 1.29 -5.30 25.74
CA GLN A 156 0.10 -5.19 26.60
C GLN A 156 -0.85 -6.39 26.40
N PHE A 157 -1.04 -6.85 25.17
CA PHE A 157 -1.80 -8.07 24.90
C PHE A 157 -1.19 -9.29 25.60
N LEU A 158 0.14 -9.46 25.55
CA LEU A 158 0.83 -10.55 26.24
C LEU A 158 0.72 -10.47 27.76
N SER A 159 0.74 -9.23 28.32
CA SER A 159 0.65 -8.96 29.75
C SER A 159 -0.79 -8.88 30.27
N ASP A 160 -1.80 -8.98 29.38
CA ASP A 160 -3.23 -8.81 29.69
C ASP A 160 -3.58 -7.42 30.21
N GLU A 161 -2.85 -6.39 29.72
CA GLU A 161 -2.97 -5.00 30.11
C GLU A 161 -3.75 -4.18 29.07
N ALA A 162 -4.60 -3.25 29.54
CA ALA A 162 -5.28 -2.30 28.68
C ALA A 162 -4.31 -1.22 28.17
N PRO A 163 -4.54 -0.64 26.96
CA PRO A 163 -5.63 -0.97 26.03
C PRO A 163 -5.33 -2.18 25.12
N GLY A 164 -4.09 -2.56 24.93
CA GLY A 164 -3.63 -3.52 23.92
C GLY A 164 -4.19 -4.94 24.08
N LYS A 165 -4.60 -5.34 25.29
CA LYS A 165 -5.12 -6.70 25.53
C LYS A 165 -6.32 -7.10 24.65
N ASP A 166 -7.08 -6.12 24.16
CA ASP A 166 -8.30 -6.33 23.40
C ASP A 166 -8.15 -5.85 21.93
N TYR A 167 -6.90 -5.60 21.45
CA TYR A 167 -6.67 -5.02 20.12
C TYR A 167 -6.44 -6.05 19.01
N TYR A 168 -6.20 -7.31 19.34
CA TYR A 168 -5.81 -8.34 18.36
C TYR A 168 -6.89 -9.40 18.19
N PHE A 169 -7.15 -9.77 16.93
CA PHE A 169 -8.13 -10.80 16.63
C PHE A 169 -7.57 -12.18 17.00
N THR A 170 -8.33 -12.93 17.79
CA THR A 170 -7.97 -14.29 18.23
C THR A 170 -9.06 -15.27 17.85
N ALA A 171 -8.68 -16.52 17.61
CA ALA A 171 -9.63 -17.60 17.37
C ALA A 171 -9.17 -18.89 18.05
N ASP A 172 -10.11 -19.77 18.34
CA ASP A 172 -9.81 -21.12 18.82
C ASP A 172 -9.11 -21.93 17.70
N PRO A 173 -7.99 -22.61 17.96
CA PRO A 173 -7.29 -23.41 16.95
C PRO A 173 -8.14 -24.55 16.36
N ALA A 174 -9.23 -24.96 17.05
CA ALA A 174 -10.18 -25.95 16.56
C ALA A 174 -11.23 -25.37 15.60
N THR A 175 -11.26 -24.03 15.43
CA THR A 175 -12.22 -23.36 14.54
C THR A 175 -11.95 -23.70 13.08
N ASP A 176 -13.01 -24.02 12.33
CA ASP A 176 -12.90 -24.20 10.88
C ASP A 176 -12.66 -22.85 10.18
N LEU A 177 -11.46 -22.65 9.68
CA LEU A 177 -10.99 -21.47 8.95
C LEU A 177 -10.72 -21.80 7.46
N GLY A 178 -11.26 -22.93 6.96
CA GLY A 178 -10.99 -23.38 5.60
C GLY A 178 -11.50 -22.46 4.49
N GLN A 179 -12.46 -21.58 4.78
CA GLN A 179 -13.00 -20.58 3.82
C GLN A 179 -12.14 -19.31 3.74
N VAL A 180 -11.26 -19.06 4.71
CA VAL A 180 -10.49 -17.82 4.78
C VAL A 180 -9.50 -17.70 3.63
N VAL A 181 -9.52 -16.58 2.93
CA VAL A 181 -8.57 -16.29 1.86
C VAL A 181 -7.18 -16.05 2.42
N ARG A 182 -6.19 -16.79 1.91
CA ARG A 182 -4.83 -16.81 2.42
C ARG A 182 -3.84 -16.30 1.38
N PRO A 183 -3.22 -15.11 1.57
CA PRO A 183 -2.17 -14.60 0.67
C PRO A 183 -0.80 -15.24 0.93
N ARG A 184 -0.63 -16.02 2.00
CA ARG A 184 0.63 -16.63 2.41
C ARG A 184 0.46 -18.13 2.75
N SER A 185 1.58 -18.84 2.85
CA SER A 185 1.60 -20.31 3.09
C SER A 185 1.69 -20.70 4.57
N HIS A 186 2.14 -19.81 5.47
CA HIS A 186 2.27 -20.10 6.90
C HIS A 186 0.89 -20.35 7.57
N PRO A 187 0.80 -20.92 8.78
CA PRO A 187 -0.45 -21.05 9.53
C PRO A 187 -1.12 -19.69 9.79
N LEU A 188 -2.45 -19.62 9.69
CA LEU A 188 -3.21 -18.39 9.90
C LEU A 188 -3.21 -17.91 11.35
N LEU A 189 -3.20 -18.87 12.28
CA LEU A 189 -3.18 -18.60 13.72
C LEU A 189 -1.76 -18.84 14.25
N THR A 190 -1.22 -17.83 14.91
CA THR A 190 0.09 -17.90 15.57
C THR A 190 -0.12 -18.03 17.09
N PRO A 191 0.43 -19.05 17.75
CA PRO A 191 0.27 -19.23 19.19
C PRO A 191 1.17 -18.29 19.99
N PHE A 192 0.61 -17.70 21.04
CA PHE A 192 1.33 -16.85 22.00
C PHE A 192 0.93 -17.21 23.43
N ARG A 193 1.92 -17.17 24.33
CA ARG A 193 1.70 -17.30 25.76
C ARG A 193 1.40 -15.93 26.34
N THR A 194 0.20 -15.72 26.88
CA THR A 194 -0.21 -14.49 27.58
C THR A 194 -0.29 -14.71 29.08
N ALA A 195 -0.45 -13.67 29.86
CA ALA A 195 -0.63 -13.76 31.30
C ALA A 195 -1.90 -14.57 31.68
N SER A 196 -2.95 -14.53 30.86
CA SER A 196 -4.20 -15.27 31.07
C SER A 196 -4.21 -16.68 30.45
N GLY A 197 -3.13 -17.12 29.76
CA GLY A 197 -3.03 -18.43 29.12
C GLY A 197 -2.61 -18.36 27.67
N ASP A 198 -2.71 -19.49 26.95
CA ASP A 198 -2.36 -19.56 25.54
C ASP A 198 -3.47 -18.91 24.68
N ARG A 199 -3.07 -18.05 23.77
CA ARG A 199 -3.94 -17.38 22.81
C ARG A 199 -3.43 -17.63 21.39
N TYR A 200 -4.33 -17.75 20.43
CA TYR A 200 -4.01 -17.97 19.04
C TYR A 200 -4.43 -16.72 18.25
N VAL A 201 -3.44 -15.93 17.87
CA VAL A 201 -3.64 -14.64 17.22
C VAL A 201 -3.67 -14.82 15.70
N TRP A 202 -4.63 -14.15 15.05
CA TRP A 202 -4.73 -14.15 13.60
C TRP A 202 -3.55 -13.40 12.99
N SER A 203 -2.94 -13.98 11.96
CA SER A 203 -1.77 -13.46 11.27
C SER A 203 -1.88 -13.74 9.77
N THR A 204 -2.42 -12.77 9.05
CA THR A 204 -2.69 -12.91 7.61
C THR A 204 -1.40 -13.01 6.80
N PHE A 205 -0.39 -12.20 7.12
CA PHE A 205 0.80 -12.01 6.28
C PHE A 205 2.07 -12.68 6.80
N SER A 206 2.33 -12.63 8.10
CA SER A 206 3.47 -13.33 8.74
C SER A 206 3.21 -13.54 10.22
N THR A 207 4.00 -14.37 10.86
CA THR A 207 3.91 -14.64 12.30
C THR A 207 4.30 -13.44 13.18
N ASP A 208 4.83 -12.37 12.59
CA ASP A 208 5.18 -11.10 13.25
C ASP A 208 4.32 -9.92 12.76
N GLN A 209 3.33 -10.17 11.91
CA GLN A 209 2.30 -9.20 11.48
C GLN A 209 0.96 -9.68 12.00
N LEU A 210 0.59 -9.18 13.18
CA LEU A 210 -0.57 -9.66 13.93
C LEU A 210 -1.77 -8.78 13.67
N ASP A 211 -2.86 -9.40 13.22
CA ASP A 211 -4.03 -8.69 12.73
C ASP A 211 -4.84 -8.08 13.87
N PHE A 212 -5.20 -6.81 13.70
CA PHE A 212 -6.04 -6.10 14.64
C PHE A 212 -7.50 -6.57 14.58
N ASP A 213 -8.17 -6.44 15.72
CA ASP A 213 -9.61 -6.70 15.85
C ASP A 213 -10.41 -5.40 15.71
N PHE A 214 -10.81 -5.09 14.50
CA PHE A 214 -11.65 -3.92 14.22
C PHE A 214 -13.10 -4.07 14.71
N SER A 215 -13.52 -5.22 15.24
CA SER A 215 -14.80 -5.31 15.95
C SER A 215 -14.77 -4.55 17.28
N ASN A 216 -13.57 -4.26 17.81
CA ASN A 216 -13.35 -3.36 18.92
C ASN A 216 -13.22 -1.91 18.42
N PRO A 217 -14.17 -1.00 18.70
CA PRO A 217 -14.14 0.38 18.22
C PRO A 217 -12.93 1.19 18.72
N GLU A 218 -12.29 0.78 19.83
CA GLU A 218 -11.08 1.46 20.31
C GLU A 218 -9.92 1.31 19.34
N VAL A 219 -9.85 0.22 18.55
CA VAL A 219 -8.86 0.07 17.49
C VAL A 219 -9.08 1.13 16.40
N LEU A 220 -10.30 1.35 15.94
CA LEU A 220 -10.62 2.43 15.00
C LEU A 220 -10.24 3.81 15.57
N ILE A 221 -10.51 4.06 16.86
CA ILE A 221 -10.14 5.31 17.53
C ILE A 221 -8.62 5.54 17.52
N GLU A 222 -7.81 4.51 17.78
CA GLU A 222 -6.35 4.63 17.69
C GLU A 222 -5.90 4.98 16.26
N PHE A 223 -6.46 4.35 15.22
CA PHE A 223 -6.13 4.68 13.85
C PHE A 223 -6.59 6.08 13.40
N VAL A 224 -7.68 6.60 13.96
CA VAL A 224 -8.07 8.01 13.75
C VAL A 224 -7.04 8.97 14.36
N LYS A 225 -6.47 8.67 15.55
CA LYS A 225 -5.39 9.46 16.15
C LYS A 225 -4.13 9.45 15.29
N ILE A 226 -3.75 8.28 14.78
CA ILE A 226 -2.60 8.12 13.88
C ILE A 226 -2.80 8.94 12.61
N LEU A 227 -3.98 8.87 11.99
CA LEU A 227 -4.32 9.67 10.81
C LEU A 227 -4.19 11.17 11.08
N ALA A 228 -4.73 11.66 12.20
CA ALA A 228 -4.62 13.07 12.57
C ALA A 228 -3.16 13.49 12.74
N ALA A 229 -2.33 12.69 13.42
CA ALA A 229 -0.91 12.96 13.58
C ALA A 229 -0.17 13.01 12.22
N TYR A 230 -0.47 12.09 11.30
CA TYR A 230 0.16 12.11 9.97
C TYR A 230 -0.23 13.37 9.16
N ILE A 231 -1.49 13.79 9.26
CA ILE A 231 -1.96 15.03 8.61
C ILE A 231 -1.22 16.24 9.16
N ASP A 232 -1.01 16.31 10.48
CA ASP A 232 -0.27 17.38 11.15
C ASP A 232 1.19 17.44 10.68
N HIS A 233 1.81 16.28 10.38
CA HIS A 233 3.15 16.18 9.81
C HIS A 233 3.20 16.30 8.26
N GLY A 234 2.13 16.75 7.63
CA GLY A 234 2.12 17.08 6.20
C GLY A 234 1.72 15.94 5.25
N VAL A 235 1.33 14.76 5.74
CA VAL A 235 0.80 13.69 4.86
C VAL A 235 -0.54 14.12 4.27
N ARG A 236 -0.70 13.94 2.95
CA ARG A 236 -1.93 14.31 2.21
C ARG A 236 -2.53 13.17 1.42
N ILE A 237 -1.77 12.11 1.18
CA ILE A 237 -2.22 10.90 0.48
C ILE A 237 -1.97 9.70 1.38
N PHE A 238 -2.99 8.90 1.62
CA PHE A 238 -2.96 7.76 2.54
C PHE A 238 -3.19 6.46 1.78
N ARG A 239 -2.18 5.60 1.74
CA ARG A 239 -2.32 4.24 1.24
C ARG A 239 -2.80 3.34 2.37
N LEU A 240 -4.02 2.84 2.25
CA LEU A 240 -4.55 1.86 3.19
C LEU A 240 -3.99 0.48 2.81
N ASP A 241 -2.93 0.10 3.52
CA ASP A 241 -2.24 -1.17 3.27
C ASP A 241 -3.11 -2.37 3.64
N ALA A 242 -3.16 -3.34 2.73
CA ALA A 242 -3.87 -4.61 2.91
C ALA A 242 -5.33 -4.47 3.36
N ILE A 243 -5.99 -3.37 3.00
CA ILE A 243 -7.31 -2.97 3.50
C ILE A 243 -8.39 -4.02 3.27
N ALA A 244 -8.27 -4.84 2.23
CA ALA A 244 -9.24 -5.90 1.92
C ALA A 244 -9.41 -6.90 3.07
N PHE A 245 -8.40 -7.07 3.91
CA PHE A 245 -8.38 -8.00 5.04
C PHE A 245 -8.78 -7.37 6.38
N LEU A 246 -9.17 -6.10 6.42
CA LEU A 246 -9.38 -5.34 7.66
C LEU A 246 -10.33 -6.01 8.64
N TRP A 247 -11.51 -6.43 8.17
CA TRP A 247 -12.52 -7.05 9.02
C TRP A 247 -12.41 -8.56 9.01
N LYS A 248 -12.40 -9.19 10.19
CA LYS A 248 -12.37 -10.64 10.36
C LYS A 248 -13.71 -11.14 10.84
N LYS A 249 -14.21 -12.20 10.20
CA LYS A 249 -15.46 -12.83 10.60
C LYS A 249 -15.39 -14.34 10.34
N ILE A 250 -15.42 -15.13 11.40
CA ILE A 250 -15.38 -16.59 11.32
C ILE A 250 -16.56 -17.11 10.47
N GLY A 251 -16.30 -18.11 9.64
CA GLY A 251 -17.31 -18.65 8.73
C GLY A 251 -17.49 -17.85 7.43
N THR A 252 -16.59 -16.88 7.17
CA THR A 252 -16.55 -16.10 5.93
C THR A 252 -15.16 -16.15 5.30
N PRO A 253 -14.98 -15.67 4.05
CA PRO A 253 -13.66 -15.52 3.45
C PRO A 253 -12.73 -14.53 4.16
N SER A 254 -13.24 -13.69 5.09
CA SER A 254 -12.53 -12.62 5.80
C SER A 254 -11.72 -11.70 4.87
N ILE A 255 -12.31 -11.37 3.73
CA ILE A 255 -11.79 -10.43 2.73
C ILE A 255 -12.97 -9.71 2.08
N ASN A 256 -12.81 -8.42 1.77
CA ASN A 256 -13.81 -7.57 1.13
C ASN A 256 -15.18 -7.59 1.84
N LEU A 257 -15.20 -7.65 3.18
CA LEU A 257 -16.45 -7.66 3.93
C LEU A 257 -17.10 -6.28 3.96
N ASP A 258 -18.42 -6.24 4.10
CA ASP A 258 -19.21 -5.00 4.11
C ASP A 258 -18.74 -4.02 5.19
N GLU A 259 -18.31 -4.54 6.34
CA GLU A 259 -17.77 -3.76 7.44
C GLU A 259 -16.45 -3.06 7.05
N THR A 260 -15.60 -3.70 6.23
CA THR A 260 -14.38 -3.09 5.66
C THR A 260 -14.73 -1.90 4.79
N HIS A 261 -15.67 -2.08 3.86
CA HIS A 261 -16.15 -1.01 2.98
C HIS A 261 -16.75 0.15 3.79
N GLU A 262 -17.48 -0.15 4.85
CA GLU A 262 -18.10 0.89 5.68
C GLU A 262 -17.07 1.72 6.47
N ILE A 263 -16.00 1.09 6.96
CA ILE A 263 -14.88 1.83 7.59
C ILE A 263 -14.22 2.76 6.57
N ILE A 264 -14.01 2.32 5.33
CA ILE A 264 -13.45 3.19 4.29
C ILE A 264 -14.38 4.37 4.00
N ARG A 265 -15.71 4.17 3.97
CA ARG A 265 -16.70 5.24 3.83
C ARG A 265 -16.66 6.24 5.00
N LEU A 266 -16.44 5.74 6.20
CA LEU A 266 -16.25 6.58 7.39
C LEU A 266 -14.99 7.45 7.24
N LEU A 267 -13.85 6.87 6.90
CA LEU A 267 -12.60 7.60 6.67
C LEU A 267 -12.75 8.60 5.51
N ARG A 268 -13.39 8.22 4.42
CA ARG A 268 -13.71 9.11 3.31
C ARG A 268 -14.58 10.29 3.76
N THR A 269 -15.53 10.05 4.66
CA THR A 269 -16.37 11.11 5.23
C THR A 269 -15.55 12.11 6.04
N LEU A 270 -14.56 11.65 6.82
CA LEU A 270 -13.64 12.54 7.53
C LEU A 270 -12.83 13.39 6.53
N PHE A 271 -12.22 12.77 5.54
CA PHE A 271 -11.37 13.44 4.54
C PHE A 271 -12.14 14.47 3.71
N ASP A 272 -13.38 14.17 3.36
CA ASP A 272 -14.24 15.10 2.60
C ASP A 272 -14.57 16.38 3.36
N HIS A 273 -14.42 16.41 4.69
CA HIS A 273 -14.69 17.56 5.55
C HIS A 273 -13.42 18.25 6.05
N HIS A 274 -12.24 17.81 5.64
CA HIS A 274 -10.97 18.46 5.98
C HIS A 274 -10.67 19.65 5.05
N VAL A 275 -10.04 20.71 5.58
CA VAL A 275 -9.67 21.92 4.80
C VAL A 275 -8.66 21.57 3.72
N GLU A 276 -7.67 20.74 4.04
CA GLU A 276 -6.72 20.22 3.07
C GLU A 276 -7.35 19.14 2.19
N THR A 277 -6.83 19.00 0.97
CA THR A 277 -7.22 17.90 0.09
C THR A 277 -6.53 16.63 0.51
N LEU A 278 -7.27 15.74 1.17
CA LEU A 278 -6.80 14.42 1.58
C LEU A 278 -7.28 13.35 0.60
N ILE A 279 -6.40 12.40 0.27
CA ILE A 279 -6.69 11.31 -0.67
C ILE A 279 -6.53 9.96 0.02
N ILE A 280 -7.51 9.10 -0.16
CA ILE A 280 -7.46 7.68 0.21
C ILE A 280 -7.11 6.88 -1.03
N ILE A 281 -6.08 6.04 -0.93
CA ILE A 281 -5.73 5.01 -1.89
C ILE A 281 -5.90 3.65 -1.22
N THR A 282 -6.65 2.73 -1.81
CA THR A 282 -6.77 1.36 -1.31
C THR A 282 -5.77 0.44 -1.99
N GLU A 283 -5.02 -0.30 -1.18
CA GLU A 283 -4.13 -1.36 -1.65
C GLU A 283 -4.84 -2.71 -1.52
N THR A 284 -5.21 -3.27 -2.67
CA THR A 284 -5.98 -4.50 -2.77
C THR A 284 -5.48 -5.34 -3.96
N ASN A 285 -4.54 -6.26 -3.69
CA ASN A 285 -4.01 -7.18 -4.71
C ASN A 285 -4.97 -8.37 -4.92
N ILE A 286 -6.09 -8.10 -5.56
CA ILE A 286 -7.23 -9.00 -5.79
C ILE A 286 -7.69 -8.93 -7.25
N PRO A 287 -8.60 -9.83 -7.71
CA PRO A 287 -9.16 -9.74 -9.05
C PRO A 287 -9.79 -8.38 -9.35
N ASN A 288 -9.68 -7.91 -10.60
CA ASN A 288 -10.05 -6.54 -10.96
C ASN A 288 -11.51 -6.18 -10.63
N HIS A 289 -12.45 -7.10 -10.82
CA HIS A 289 -13.86 -6.85 -10.52
C HIS A 289 -14.14 -6.64 -9.02
N GLU A 290 -13.36 -7.29 -8.14
CA GLU A 290 -13.42 -7.06 -6.70
C GLU A 290 -12.75 -5.72 -6.35
N ASN A 291 -11.60 -5.41 -6.94
CA ASN A 291 -10.88 -4.16 -6.73
C ASN A 291 -11.72 -2.92 -7.09
N LEU A 292 -12.49 -2.98 -8.17
CA LEU A 292 -13.39 -1.90 -8.60
C LEU A 292 -14.48 -1.57 -7.56
N THR A 293 -14.84 -2.50 -6.67
CA THR A 293 -15.85 -2.25 -5.62
C THR A 293 -15.40 -1.20 -4.62
N TYR A 294 -14.10 -0.99 -4.47
CA TYR A 294 -13.52 0.01 -3.55
C TYR A 294 -13.72 1.47 -3.98
N PHE A 295 -14.25 1.73 -5.17
CA PHE A 295 -14.79 3.04 -5.48
C PHE A 295 -16.15 3.32 -4.81
N GLY A 296 -16.87 2.25 -4.41
CA GLY A 296 -18.23 2.34 -3.90
C GLY A 296 -19.12 3.11 -4.86
N ASN A 297 -19.93 4.02 -4.32
CA ASN A 297 -20.70 5.00 -5.07
C ASN A 297 -19.97 6.37 -5.05
N GLN A 298 -18.68 6.42 -5.33
CA GLN A 298 -17.80 7.60 -5.21
C GLN A 298 -17.67 8.08 -3.75
N ASN A 299 -17.81 7.19 -2.80
CA ASN A 299 -17.86 7.49 -1.37
C ASN A 299 -16.91 6.61 -0.54
N GLU A 300 -16.04 5.83 -1.20
CA GLU A 300 -14.97 5.02 -0.60
C GLU A 300 -13.60 5.58 -1.02
N ALA A 301 -12.73 4.78 -1.64
CA ALA A 301 -11.44 5.25 -2.11
C ALA A 301 -11.58 6.38 -3.16
N HIS A 302 -10.65 7.32 -3.12
CA HIS A 302 -10.44 8.26 -4.21
C HIS A 302 -9.68 7.58 -5.34
N VAL A 303 -8.73 6.70 -4.98
CA VAL A 303 -7.84 6.05 -5.92
C VAL A 303 -7.74 4.58 -5.56
N ILE A 304 -7.75 3.71 -6.56
CA ILE A 304 -7.46 2.28 -6.41
C ILE A 304 -6.23 1.91 -7.22
N TYR A 305 -5.42 0.97 -6.72
CA TYR A 305 -4.28 0.45 -7.45
C TYR A 305 -4.73 -0.35 -8.68
N ASN A 306 -4.13 -0.11 -9.84
CA ASN A 306 -4.33 -0.92 -11.04
C ASN A 306 -3.38 -2.14 -11.04
N PHE A 307 -3.61 -3.07 -10.11
CA PHE A 307 -2.77 -4.27 -9.97
C PHE A 307 -2.77 -5.21 -11.17
N SER A 308 -3.76 -5.09 -12.06
CA SER A 308 -3.81 -5.88 -13.28
C SER A 308 -2.84 -5.40 -14.35
N LEU A 309 -2.43 -4.12 -14.31
CA LEU A 309 -1.55 -3.53 -15.31
C LEU A 309 -0.16 -4.17 -15.33
N PRO A 310 0.59 -4.28 -14.22
CA PRO A 310 1.95 -4.80 -14.23
C PRO A 310 2.09 -6.19 -14.87
N PRO A 311 1.35 -7.23 -14.45
CA PRO A 311 1.50 -8.56 -15.02
C PRO A 311 1.00 -8.66 -16.47
N LEU A 312 -0.08 -7.96 -16.84
CA LEU A 312 -0.62 -8.00 -18.20
C LEU A 312 0.24 -7.21 -19.19
N LEU A 313 0.84 -6.12 -18.75
CA LEU A 313 1.81 -5.36 -19.56
C LEU A 313 3.10 -6.16 -19.75
N THR A 314 3.64 -6.75 -18.69
CA THR A 314 4.79 -7.64 -18.76
C THR A 314 4.52 -8.80 -19.72
N HIS A 315 3.38 -9.48 -19.59
CA HIS A 315 2.97 -10.54 -20.53
C HIS A 315 2.94 -10.03 -21.97
N ALA A 316 2.31 -8.88 -22.23
CA ALA A 316 2.16 -8.36 -23.58
C ALA A 316 3.54 -8.08 -24.26
N LEU A 317 4.48 -7.55 -23.48
CA LEU A 317 5.82 -7.22 -23.97
C LEU A 317 6.71 -8.46 -24.16
N LEU A 318 6.58 -9.46 -23.29
CA LEU A 318 7.33 -10.72 -23.41
C LEU A 318 6.85 -11.60 -24.57
N THR A 319 5.54 -11.61 -24.83
CA THR A 319 4.93 -12.52 -25.80
C THR A 319 4.59 -11.87 -27.14
N GLY A 320 4.67 -10.54 -27.25
CA GLY A 320 4.13 -9.79 -28.38
C GLY A 320 2.60 -9.82 -28.50
N ASN A 321 1.89 -10.38 -27.51
CA ASN A 321 0.43 -10.56 -27.51
C ASN A 321 -0.27 -9.59 -26.56
N ALA A 322 -0.76 -8.49 -27.06
CA ALA A 322 -1.46 -7.46 -26.31
C ALA A 322 -2.97 -7.75 -26.08
N LEU A 323 -3.47 -8.95 -26.42
CA LEU A 323 -4.90 -9.26 -26.34
C LEU A 323 -5.47 -9.06 -24.94
N TYR A 324 -4.79 -9.57 -23.92
CA TYR A 324 -5.26 -9.53 -22.53
C TYR A 324 -5.16 -8.12 -21.93
N LEU A 325 -4.08 -7.40 -22.24
CA LEU A 325 -3.93 -6.00 -21.87
C LEU A 325 -5.04 -5.14 -22.50
N LYS A 326 -5.34 -5.32 -23.80
CA LYS A 326 -6.45 -4.64 -24.48
C LYS A 326 -7.82 -5.00 -23.87
N ARG A 327 -8.02 -6.23 -23.40
CA ARG A 327 -9.24 -6.61 -22.70
C ARG A 327 -9.37 -5.87 -21.37
N LEU A 328 -8.30 -5.79 -20.58
CA LEU A 328 -8.28 -5.01 -19.34
C LEU A 328 -8.66 -3.55 -19.60
N THR A 329 -7.96 -2.87 -20.52
CA THR A 329 -8.22 -1.45 -20.80
C THR A 329 -9.64 -1.16 -21.31
N ARG A 330 -10.28 -2.14 -21.95
CA ARG A 330 -11.67 -2.02 -22.38
C ARG A 330 -12.69 -2.37 -21.29
N SER A 331 -12.31 -3.21 -20.33
CA SER A 331 -13.21 -3.63 -19.22
C SER A 331 -13.17 -2.68 -18.04
N ASN A 332 -12.09 -1.92 -17.88
CA ASN A 332 -12.04 -0.88 -16.85
C ASN A 332 -13.00 0.24 -17.23
N PRO A 333 -13.97 0.55 -16.36
CA PRO A 333 -14.85 1.69 -16.59
C PRO A 333 -14.03 2.98 -16.54
N PRO A 334 -14.40 4.03 -17.27
CA PRO A 334 -13.87 5.36 -17.03
C PRO A 334 -14.07 5.74 -15.56
N ALA A 335 -13.06 6.33 -14.96
CA ALA A 335 -13.15 6.72 -13.56
C ALA A 335 -14.25 7.78 -13.36
N LEU A 336 -15.03 7.61 -12.30
CA LEU A 336 -16.08 8.54 -11.95
C LEU A 336 -15.48 9.82 -11.32
N ALA A 337 -16.21 10.94 -11.37
CA ALA A 337 -15.74 12.19 -10.79
C ALA A 337 -15.30 12.02 -9.33
N GLY A 338 -14.06 12.43 -9.02
CA GLY A 338 -13.44 12.26 -7.70
C GLY A 338 -12.91 10.87 -7.41
N CYS A 339 -12.83 10.00 -8.44
CA CYS A 339 -12.19 8.69 -8.39
C CYS A 339 -11.21 8.52 -9.55
N THR A 340 -10.15 7.74 -9.36
CA THR A 340 -9.21 7.40 -10.45
C THR A 340 -8.38 6.15 -10.10
N TYR A 341 -7.54 5.74 -11.04
CA TYR A 341 -6.62 4.61 -10.90
C TYR A 341 -5.21 5.09 -10.53
N LEU A 342 -4.47 4.33 -9.72
CA LEU A 342 -3.02 4.46 -9.59
C LEU A 342 -2.38 3.46 -10.55
N ASN A 343 -1.80 3.93 -11.64
CA ASN A 343 -1.12 3.10 -12.63
C ASN A 343 0.35 2.96 -12.28
N PHE A 344 0.86 1.75 -12.27
CA PHE A 344 2.26 1.46 -11.98
C PHE A 344 2.73 0.23 -12.77
N THR A 345 4.02 0.10 -12.98
CA THR A 345 4.64 -1.09 -13.60
C THR A 345 5.33 -1.96 -12.56
N ALA A 346 5.84 -1.35 -11.50
CA ALA A 346 6.50 -2.00 -10.38
C ALA A 346 6.33 -1.19 -9.09
N SER A 347 6.53 -1.84 -7.96
CA SER A 347 6.59 -1.24 -6.62
C SER A 347 7.66 -1.98 -5.79
N HIS A 348 7.69 -1.75 -4.50
CA HIS A 348 8.50 -2.49 -3.53
C HIS A 348 8.11 -3.98 -3.39
N ASP A 349 6.91 -4.34 -3.83
CA ASP A 349 6.44 -5.72 -3.92
C ASP A 349 6.92 -6.40 -5.21
N GLY A 350 6.74 -7.71 -5.30
CA GLY A 350 6.82 -8.40 -6.58
C GLY A 350 5.62 -8.09 -7.47
N ILE A 351 5.73 -8.40 -8.75
CA ILE A 351 4.61 -8.28 -9.70
C ILE A 351 3.57 -9.35 -9.36
N GLY A 352 2.42 -8.90 -8.86
CA GLY A 352 1.35 -9.76 -8.36
C GLY A 352 0.67 -10.56 -9.47
N LEU A 353 0.37 -11.84 -9.19
CA LEU A 353 -0.28 -12.74 -10.14
C LEU A 353 -1.76 -12.99 -9.87
N ARG A 354 -2.28 -12.62 -8.69
CA ARG A 354 -3.72 -12.73 -8.41
C ARG A 354 -4.62 -11.98 -9.40
N PRO A 355 -4.25 -10.77 -9.86
CA PRO A 355 -5.02 -10.05 -10.86
C PRO A 355 -5.08 -10.73 -12.23
N THR A 356 -4.22 -11.71 -12.51
CA THR A 356 -4.26 -12.50 -13.75
C THR A 356 -5.27 -13.65 -13.69
N GLU A 357 -5.78 -13.99 -12.51
CA GLU A 357 -6.73 -15.08 -12.33
C GLU A 357 -8.03 -14.79 -13.11
N GLY A 358 -8.37 -15.68 -14.03
CA GLY A 358 -9.48 -15.48 -14.96
C GLY A 358 -9.19 -14.53 -16.14
N ALA A 359 -8.09 -13.80 -16.11
CA ALA A 359 -7.67 -12.91 -17.22
C ALA A 359 -6.67 -13.58 -18.17
N LEU A 360 -5.68 -14.32 -17.63
CA LEU A 360 -4.70 -15.09 -18.40
C LEU A 360 -4.96 -16.60 -18.27
N PRO A 361 -4.88 -17.37 -19.37
CA PRO A 361 -4.80 -18.84 -19.29
C PRO A 361 -3.54 -19.29 -18.52
N GLN A 362 -3.62 -20.41 -17.81
CA GLN A 362 -2.50 -20.90 -17.00
C GLN A 362 -1.22 -21.11 -17.83
N GLY A 363 -1.32 -21.62 -19.06
CA GLY A 363 -0.15 -21.80 -19.95
C GLY A 363 0.57 -20.51 -20.30
N GLU A 364 -0.14 -19.37 -20.40
CA GLU A 364 0.44 -18.04 -20.63
C GLU A 364 1.17 -17.55 -19.36
N VAL A 365 0.60 -17.82 -18.18
CA VAL A 365 1.25 -17.52 -16.90
C VAL A 365 2.53 -18.33 -16.75
N ASP A 366 2.49 -19.64 -17.05
CA ASP A 366 3.65 -20.54 -16.93
C ASP A 366 4.80 -20.11 -17.87
N GLN A 367 4.48 -19.69 -19.11
CA GLN A 367 5.48 -19.17 -20.06
C GLN A 367 6.10 -17.87 -19.56
N MET A 368 5.29 -16.94 -19.05
CA MET A 368 5.77 -15.69 -18.47
C MET A 368 6.69 -15.97 -17.27
N LEU A 369 6.32 -16.87 -16.37
CA LEU A 369 7.15 -17.25 -15.23
C LEU A 369 8.48 -17.85 -15.64
N ALA A 370 8.49 -18.71 -16.67
CA ALA A 370 9.72 -19.32 -17.20
C ALA A 370 10.66 -18.24 -17.77
N ALA A 371 10.13 -17.27 -18.52
CA ALA A 371 10.94 -16.15 -19.04
C ALA A 371 11.53 -15.30 -17.91
N ILE A 372 10.71 -14.91 -16.91
CA ILE A 372 11.16 -14.13 -15.75
C ILE A 372 12.28 -14.87 -14.97
N GLN A 373 12.16 -16.19 -14.79
CA GLN A 373 13.22 -16.99 -14.16
C GLN A 373 14.49 -17.05 -15.01
N THR A 374 14.36 -17.10 -16.35
CA THR A 374 15.50 -17.02 -17.26
C THR A 374 16.22 -15.68 -17.14
N PHE A 375 15.49 -14.58 -16.88
CA PHE A 375 16.05 -13.25 -16.64
C PHE A 375 16.54 -13.03 -15.20
N GLY A 376 16.65 -14.10 -14.40
CA GLY A 376 17.19 -14.07 -13.05
C GLY A 376 16.19 -13.71 -11.97
N GLY A 377 14.92 -13.56 -12.31
CA GLY A 377 13.84 -13.32 -11.34
C GLY A 377 13.51 -14.57 -10.52
N ARG A 378 12.76 -14.36 -9.44
CA ARG A 378 12.30 -15.41 -8.53
C ARG A 378 10.78 -15.38 -8.43
N VAL A 379 10.18 -16.52 -8.05
CA VAL A 379 8.73 -16.67 -7.89
C VAL A 379 8.43 -16.97 -6.43
N SER A 380 7.56 -16.14 -5.82
CA SER A 380 7.01 -16.41 -4.50
C SER A 380 5.69 -17.18 -4.65
N MET A 381 5.45 -18.13 -3.73
CA MET A 381 4.30 -19.02 -3.76
C MET A 381 3.30 -18.64 -2.67
N ARG A 382 2.01 -18.96 -2.88
CA ARG A 382 0.95 -18.88 -1.88
C ARG A 382 0.23 -20.22 -1.73
N ARG A 383 -0.46 -20.41 -0.62
CA ARG A 383 -1.31 -21.59 -0.41
C ARG A 383 -2.68 -21.35 -1.04
N GLY A 384 -3.04 -22.18 -2.00
CA GLY A 384 -4.35 -22.23 -2.60
C GLY A 384 -5.32 -23.17 -1.86
N PRO A 385 -6.58 -23.26 -2.32
CA PRO A 385 -7.55 -24.22 -1.83
C PRO A 385 -7.00 -25.66 -1.86
N GLY A 386 -7.28 -26.44 -0.83
CA GLY A 386 -6.76 -27.80 -0.69
C GLY A 386 -5.28 -27.92 -0.37
N GLY A 387 -4.60 -26.82 -0.01
CA GLY A 387 -3.18 -26.79 0.34
C GLY A 387 -2.23 -26.81 -0.85
N ILE A 388 -2.72 -26.66 -2.07
CA ILE A 388 -1.92 -26.64 -3.30
C ILE A 388 -1.17 -25.31 -3.38
N GLU A 389 0.14 -25.36 -3.61
CA GLU A 389 0.93 -24.16 -3.84
C GLU A 389 0.66 -23.59 -5.24
N LYS A 390 0.48 -22.28 -5.31
CA LYS A 390 0.30 -21.53 -6.56
C LYS A 390 1.25 -20.35 -6.60
N PRO A 391 1.75 -19.95 -7.77
CA PRO A 391 2.50 -18.72 -7.92
C PRO A 391 1.69 -17.51 -7.40
N TYR A 392 2.36 -16.63 -6.65
CA TYR A 392 1.76 -15.45 -6.04
C TYR A 392 2.29 -14.16 -6.65
N GLU A 393 3.61 -14.05 -6.81
CA GLU A 393 4.27 -12.88 -7.39
C GLU A 393 5.60 -13.24 -8.06
N MET A 394 5.96 -12.46 -9.08
CA MET A 394 7.26 -12.46 -9.72
C MET A 394 8.14 -11.40 -9.06
N ASN A 395 9.28 -11.81 -8.53
CA ASN A 395 10.24 -10.93 -7.85
C ASN A 395 11.43 -10.70 -8.78
N ILE A 396 11.48 -9.51 -9.36
CA ILE A 396 12.50 -9.09 -10.33
C ILE A 396 12.46 -7.55 -10.39
N SER A 397 13.57 -6.87 -10.66
CA SER A 397 13.51 -5.47 -11.04
C SER A 397 12.78 -5.33 -12.37
N TYR A 398 11.99 -4.28 -12.55
CA TYR A 398 11.18 -4.16 -13.76
C TYR A 398 12.05 -3.97 -15.02
N PHE A 399 13.19 -3.30 -14.87
CA PHE A 399 14.18 -3.16 -15.95
C PHE A 399 14.70 -4.53 -16.42
N GLU A 400 15.07 -5.40 -15.49
CA GLU A 400 15.52 -6.76 -15.82
C GLU A 400 14.38 -7.65 -16.37
N ALA A 401 13.14 -7.42 -15.96
CA ALA A 401 11.98 -8.11 -16.53
C ALA A 401 11.79 -7.81 -18.03
N MET A 402 12.35 -6.71 -18.52
CA MET A 402 12.31 -6.29 -19.93
C MET A 402 13.53 -6.75 -20.75
N GLN A 403 14.38 -7.63 -20.20
CA GLN A 403 15.66 -8.06 -20.81
C GLN A 403 15.49 -8.78 -22.15
N GLY A 404 14.31 -9.33 -22.43
CA GLY A 404 14.07 -10.07 -23.66
C GLY A 404 12.61 -10.44 -23.88
N THR A 405 12.40 -11.51 -24.64
CA THR A 405 11.09 -12.12 -24.95
C THR A 405 11.06 -13.58 -24.50
N LEU A 406 10.03 -14.33 -24.91
CA LEU A 406 10.01 -15.80 -24.70
C LEU A 406 11.17 -16.53 -25.39
N ASP A 407 11.79 -15.93 -26.40
CA ASP A 407 12.96 -16.48 -27.10
C ASP A 407 14.28 -16.22 -26.35
N GLY A 408 14.25 -15.46 -25.25
CA GLY A 408 15.40 -15.12 -24.42
C GLY A 408 15.78 -13.64 -24.49
N PRO A 409 16.93 -13.26 -23.87
CA PRO A 409 17.45 -11.89 -23.88
C PRO A 409 17.78 -11.40 -25.28
N ASP A 410 17.58 -10.09 -25.53
CA ASP A 410 17.87 -9.42 -26.79
C ASP A 410 18.43 -7.98 -26.56
N GLU A 411 18.71 -7.24 -27.62
CA GLU A 411 19.26 -5.89 -27.60
C GLU A 411 18.22 -4.79 -27.34
N TYR A 412 16.90 -5.10 -27.20
CA TYR A 412 15.82 -4.12 -27.09
C TYR A 412 15.34 -3.91 -25.63
N GLN A 413 16.18 -4.19 -24.64
CA GLN A 413 15.80 -4.06 -23.23
C GLN A 413 15.33 -2.66 -22.88
N VAL A 414 16.12 -1.63 -23.23
CA VAL A 414 15.80 -0.22 -22.93
C VAL A 414 14.55 0.21 -23.68
N ASP A 415 14.46 -0.06 -24.99
CA ASP A 415 13.28 0.29 -25.80
C ASP A 415 12.00 -0.35 -25.25
N ARG A 416 12.08 -1.62 -24.83
CA ARG A 416 10.94 -2.35 -24.25
C ARG A 416 10.56 -1.79 -22.89
N PHE A 417 11.54 -1.44 -22.07
CA PHE A 417 11.32 -0.79 -20.79
C PHE A 417 10.66 0.58 -20.96
N MET A 418 11.20 1.43 -21.85
CA MET A 418 10.62 2.75 -22.15
C MET A 418 9.22 2.64 -22.74
N ALA A 419 8.95 1.65 -23.60
CA ALA A 419 7.60 1.39 -24.11
C ALA A 419 6.63 1.02 -22.98
N ALA A 420 7.07 0.24 -22.00
CA ALA A 420 6.25 -0.09 -20.84
C ALA A 420 5.91 1.15 -20.01
N MET A 421 6.89 2.01 -19.74
CA MET A 421 6.69 3.27 -19.01
C MET A 421 5.75 4.21 -19.78
N ALA A 422 5.95 4.36 -21.09
CA ALA A 422 5.09 5.19 -21.94
C ALA A 422 3.63 4.71 -21.97
N ILE A 423 3.40 3.39 -22.02
CA ILE A 423 2.05 2.81 -21.95
C ILE A 423 1.41 3.11 -20.59
N MET A 424 2.13 2.94 -19.49
CA MET A 424 1.64 3.23 -18.15
C MET A 424 1.26 4.71 -18.00
N LEU A 425 2.11 5.63 -18.47
CA LEU A 425 1.86 7.07 -18.44
C LEU A 425 0.68 7.52 -19.31
N ALA A 426 0.39 6.78 -20.39
CA ALA A 426 -0.69 7.11 -21.32
C ALA A 426 -2.09 6.64 -20.87
N LEU A 427 -2.19 5.84 -19.81
CA LEU A 427 -3.46 5.36 -19.29
C LEU A 427 -4.14 6.39 -18.39
N GLU A 428 -5.48 6.37 -18.38
CA GLU A 428 -6.27 7.16 -17.43
C GLU A 428 -5.89 6.83 -16.00
N GLY A 429 -5.47 7.82 -15.23
CA GLY A 429 -5.10 7.66 -13.82
C GLY A 429 -3.89 8.49 -13.40
N ILE A 430 -3.48 8.32 -12.16
CA ILE A 430 -2.26 8.89 -11.61
C ILE A 430 -1.12 7.89 -11.84
N PRO A 431 -0.05 8.26 -12.55
CA PRO A 431 1.10 7.37 -12.72
C PRO A 431 1.94 7.32 -11.44
N ALA A 432 2.40 6.12 -11.09
CA ALA A 432 3.31 5.88 -9.98
C ALA A 432 4.55 5.14 -10.46
N ILE A 433 5.71 5.74 -10.23
CA ILE A 433 7.00 5.25 -10.67
C ILE A 433 7.79 4.81 -9.44
N TYR A 434 8.20 3.55 -9.41
CA TYR A 434 9.08 3.06 -8.35
C TYR A 434 10.51 3.54 -8.59
N ILE A 435 11.22 3.94 -7.53
CA ILE A 435 12.58 4.51 -7.65
C ILE A 435 13.54 3.59 -8.43
N HIS A 436 13.41 2.28 -8.28
CA HIS A 436 14.22 1.31 -9.01
C HIS A 436 13.84 1.21 -10.50
N SER A 437 12.60 1.53 -10.86
CA SER A 437 12.22 1.70 -12.27
C SER A 437 12.69 3.04 -12.81
N LEU A 438 12.58 4.13 -12.03
CA LEU A 438 13.08 5.44 -12.46
C LEU A 438 14.59 5.41 -12.79
N LEU A 439 15.35 4.62 -12.06
CA LEU A 439 16.81 4.51 -12.17
C LEU A 439 17.27 3.24 -12.91
N ALA A 440 16.38 2.55 -13.61
CA ALA A 440 16.64 1.32 -14.39
C ALA A 440 17.57 0.32 -13.66
N THR A 441 17.38 0.13 -12.35
CA THR A 441 18.32 -0.67 -11.54
C THR A 441 18.24 -2.15 -11.83
N ALA A 442 19.40 -2.81 -11.83
CA ALA A 442 19.49 -4.26 -11.95
C ALA A 442 19.00 -5.00 -10.69
N ASN A 443 18.80 -6.32 -10.81
CA ASN A 443 18.44 -7.21 -9.70
C ASN A 443 19.45 -7.16 -8.55
N GLY A 444 18.95 -7.02 -7.31
CA GLY A 444 19.72 -6.99 -6.07
C GLY A 444 19.95 -8.40 -5.50
N TYR A 445 20.85 -9.19 -6.10
CA TYR A 445 21.11 -10.57 -5.62
C TYR A 445 21.80 -10.61 -4.26
N GLU A 446 22.63 -9.62 -3.94
CA GLU A 446 23.32 -9.52 -2.66
C GLU A 446 22.30 -9.32 -1.53
N GLU A 447 21.33 -8.45 -1.73
CA GLU A 447 20.26 -8.17 -0.79
C GLU A 447 19.38 -9.41 -0.54
N VAL A 448 19.07 -10.17 -1.59
CA VAL A 448 18.34 -11.45 -1.43
C VAL A 448 19.14 -12.46 -0.65
N ASN A 449 20.46 -12.56 -0.89
CA ASN A 449 21.32 -13.48 -0.16
C ASN A 449 21.48 -13.13 1.32
N LEU A 450 21.48 -11.83 1.64
CA LEU A 450 21.56 -11.32 3.01
C LEU A 450 20.26 -11.53 3.79
N THR A 451 19.12 -11.27 3.19
CA THR A 451 17.82 -11.29 3.86
C THR A 451 17.10 -12.63 3.76
N GLY A 452 17.38 -13.42 2.74
CA GLY A 452 16.63 -14.62 2.40
C GLY A 452 15.25 -14.35 1.79
N HIS A 453 14.88 -13.08 1.56
CA HIS A 453 13.58 -12.69 1.05
C HIS A 453 13.63 -12.36 -0.45
N ASN A 454 12.74 -12.97 -1.25
CA ASN A 454 12.70 -12.75 -2.69
C ASN A 454 12.47 -11.27 -3.08
N ARG A 455 11.67 -10.53 -2.31
CA ARG A 455 11.38 -9.12 -2.57
C ARG A 455 12.59 -8.20 -2.49
N SER A 456 13.62 -8.61 -1.71
CA SER A 456 14.87 -7.83 -1.61
C SER A 456 15.59 -7.66 -2.94
N ILE A 457 15.22 -8.44 -3.98
CA ILE A 457 15.78 -8.35 -5.34
C ILE A 457 15.55 -6.96 -5.99
N ASN A 458 14.48 -6.26 -5.60
CA ASN A 458 14.13 -4.93 -6.10
C ASN A 458 14.07 -3.87 -4.99
N ARG A 459 14.79 -4.07 -3.86
CA ARG A 459 14.87 -3.15 -2.71
C ARG A 459 16.30 -2.73 -2.40
N ARG A 460 17.14 -2.68 -3.42
CA ARG A 460 18.56 -2.30 -3.31
C ARG A 460 18.72 -0.89 -2.76
N GLN A 461 19.70 -0.69 -1.87
CA GLN A 461 20.09 0.63 -1.41
C GLN A 461 21.14 1.24 -2.36
N LEU A 462 20.93 2.48 -2.76
CA LEU A 462 21.75 3.20 -3.73
C LEU A 462 22.66 4.21 -2.99
N ASP A 463 23.94 4.26 -3.37
CA ASP A 463 24.85 5.29 -2.90
C ASP A 463 24.61 6.58 -3.67
N TYR A 464 24.39 7.69 -2.94
CA TYR A 464 24.07 9.00 -3.52
C TYR A 464 25.15 9.52 -4.47
N ASP A 465 26.42 9.43 -4.06
CA ASP A 465 27.51 9.99 -4.85
C ASP A 465 27.65 9.21 -6.16
N ARG A 466 27.54 7.86 -6.08
CA ARG A 466 27.60 6.97 -7.26
C ARG A 466 26.43 7.18 -8.21
N ILE A 467 25.18 7.19 -7.73
CA ILE A 467 24.03 7.37 -8.62
C ILE A 467 24.02 8.75 -9.27
N SER A 468 24.50 9.79 -8.56
CA SER A 468 24.63 11.14 -9.11
C SER A 468 25.67 11.20 -10.22
N GLU A 469 26.78 10.46 -10.10
CA GLU A 469 27.78 10.31 -11.19
C GLU A 469 27.18 9.60 -12.40
N GLN A 470 26.41 8.51 -12.19
CA GLN A 470 25.76 7.78 -13.28
C GLN A 470 24.75 8.67 -14.02
N LEU A 471 23.89 9.39 -13.30
CA LEU A 471 22.90 10.32 -13.89
C LEU A 471 23.56 11.51 -14.65
N ALA A 472 24.80 11.85 -14.35
CA ALA A 472 25.54 12.89 -15.04
C ALA A 472 26.29 12.39 -16.31
N ASP A 473 26.44 11.07 -16.45
CA ASP A 473 27.12 10.44 -17.59
C ASP A 473 26.10 9.96 -18.64
N ALA A 474 25.94 10.70 -19.71
CA ALA A 474 25.00 10.39 -20.81
C ALA A 474 25.24 9.02 -21.50
N SER A 475 26.28 8.27 -21.14
CA SER A 475 26.53 6.93 -21.64
C SER A 475 25.92 5.81 -20.77
N THR A 476 25.33 6.16 -19.64
CA THR A 476 24.70 5.20 -18.73
C THR A 476 23.21 5.06 -19.01
N VAL A 477 22.65 3.90 -18.72
CA VAL A 477 21.20 3.63 -18.85
C VAL A 477 20.38 4.47 -17.87
N GLU A 478 20.95 4.78 -16.71
CA GLU A 478 20.30 5.61 -15.70
C GLU A 478 20.12 7.08 -16.15
N ALA A 479 20.96 7.54 -17.08
CA ALA A 479 20.89 8.89 -17.64
C ALA A 479 19.98 8.99 -18.87
N GLU A 480 19.72 7.86 -19.57
CA GLU A 480 18.85 7.77 -20.74
C GLU A 480 17.36 7.86 -20.33
#